data_8148bc13d89b0c7771872406d2e3117c
#
_entry.id   8148bc13d89b0c7771872406d2e3117c
#
_cell.length_a   1.000
_cell.length_b   1.000
_cell.length_c   1.000
_cell.angle_alpha   90.00
_cell.angle_beta   90.00
_cell.angle_gamma   90.00
#
_symmetry.space_group_name_H-M   'P 1'
#
loop_
_entity.id
_entity.type
_entity.pdbx_description
1 polymer ?
#
loop_
_entity_poly.entity_id
_entity_poly.type
_entity_poly.pdbx_seq_one_letter_code
_entity_poly.pdbx_strand_id
1 'polypeptide(L)'
;LGMQNVNLRIRDPSLQLDVRATLDSLAHDQEQGYSVAWKAEGHYNEGAISGTGKAGGLLSLQQDSPDVDQPFPLQANLKLGDTSLQLEGTVVRPTQLAAVDIQLELKGATLADLNPLFGVALPNTPPYHTKGHLNGHLADDQNVWRYQDFSGKVGSSDLSGTLDYHVREPRPFLTGSVQSQLLRFKDLGPLVGVDKREEAKGEAPKQPANKAIPVDKINTSSWGRMDADIRFKGKQIVRSENLPLDNVETHVRLDNKLLTLKPLSFGVAGGTLRTNIELNGREAPLQARLEATARALQLRKLLRGAESMRASLGTVNAEASLSSRGESFSQLLGSSSGELKAVVTKGTISHFLLEAAGLNIADMIIVKLFGDEQIVLNCLAADFDVKNGLMHTKAFKLDTEDATIDITGNINLASEKLDLNIDPENKSLRIFTLRTPLYVRGTFKDPDVGVHEGPIAARAGAAVALGVIATPLAALIPLLNLGTDDSNECAPLMKKVSGETKAPAPAAPTPAAPEPAKRR
;
A
#
# COMPACT_ATOMS: atom_id res chain seq x y z
N LEU A 1 -22.26 21.56 53.42
CA LEU A 1 -21.17 22.53 53.19
C LEU A 1 -20.92 22.60 51.69
N GLY A 2 -21.33 23.72 51.05
CA GLY A 2 -21.04 23.96 49.62
C GLY A 2 -19.64 24.61 49.49
N MET A 3 -18.84 24.15 48.55
CA MET A 3 -17.59 24.81 48.12
C MET A 3 -17.95 25.79 47.00
N GLN A 4 -17.38 26.99 47.05
CA GLN A 4 -17.49 28.00 46.00
C GLN A 4 -16.13 28.60 45.70
N ASN A 5 -15.74 28.65 44.44
CA ASN A 5 -14.48 29.23 43.96
C ASN A 5 -13.23 28.68 44.66
N VAL A 6 -13.18 27.36 44.92
CA VAL A 6 -11.98 26.75 45.51
C VAL A 6 -10.90 26.65 44.45
N ASN A 7 -9.76 27.34 44.68
CA ASN A 7 -8.64 27.33 43.74
C ASN A 7 -7.60 26.28 44.15
N LEU A 8 -7.28 25.38 43.26
CA LEU A 8 -6.22 24.38 43.37
C LEU A 8 -5.13 24.63 42.34
N ARG A 9 -3.89 24.36 42.72
CA ARG A 9 -2.78 24.30 41.77
C ARG A 9 -2.13 22.93 41.86
N ILE A 10 -2.11 22.23 40.75
CA ILE A 10 -1.50 20.92 40.60
C ILE A 10 -0.20 21.11 39.83
N ARG A 11 0.92 20.66 40.40
CA ARG A 11 2.22 20.74 39.77
C ARG A 11 2.92 19.39 39.88
N ASP A 12 3.25 18.81 38.74
CA ASP A 12 4.02 17.57 38.64
C ASP A 12 5.18 17.75 37.64
N PRO A 13 6.43 17.87 38.16
CA PRO A 13 7.60 18.05 37.32
C PRO A 13 7.89 16.84 36.40
N SER A 14 7.52 15.63 36.82
CA SER A 14 7.78 14.41 36.05
C SER A 14 6.91 14.33 34.80
N LEU A 15 5.68 14.84 34.87
CA LEU A 15 4.72 14.96 33.78
C LEU A 15 4.78 16.32 33.09
N GLN A 16 5.67 17.24 33.52
CA GLN A 16 5.71 18.62 33.06
C GLN A 16 4.34 19.31 33.15
N LEU A 17 3.59 19.03 34.22
CA LEU A 17 2.24 19.53 34.47
C LEU A 17 2.25 20.71 35.43
N ASP A 18 1.63 21.83 35.07
CA ASP A 18 1.32 22.98 35.94
C ASP A 18 -0.08 23.51 35.59
N VAL A 19 -1.08 23.11 36.35
CA VAL A 19 -2.49 23.39 36.11
C VAL A 19 -3.10 24.06 37.34
N ARG A 20 -3.89 25.12 37.08
CA ARG A 20 -4.77 25.75 38.06
C ARG A 20 -6.20 25.32 37.78
N ALA A 21 -6.89 24.88 38.83
CA ALA A 21 -8.28 24.48 38.74
C ALA A 21 -9.15 25.26 39.72
N THR A 22 -10.33 25.66 39.29
CA THR A 22 -11.37 26.23 40.16
C THR A 22 -12.48 25.20 40.27
N LEU A 23 -12.94 24.97 41.53
CA LEU A 23 -13.96 23.98 41.86
C LEU A 23 -15.16 24.66 42.52
N ASP A 24 -16.36 24.24 42.10
CA ASP A 24 -17.64 24.67 42.65
C ASP A 24 -18.53 23.47 42.94
N SER A 25 -19.21 23.45 44.09
CA SER A 25 -20.17 22.41 44.41
C SER A 25 -21.43 22.54 43.55
N LEU A 26 -21.92 21.42 43.05
CA LEU A 26 -23.16 21.31 42.33
C LEU A 26 -24.31 20.93 43.29
N ALA A 27 -25.29 21.82 43.46
CA ALA A 27 -26.39 21.63 44.39
C ALA A 27 -27.55 20.72 43.80
N HIS A 28 -27.61 20.52 42.50
CA HIS A 28 -28.79 19.97 41.81
C HIS A 28 -28.54 18.82 40.81
N ASP A 29 -27.33 18.29 40.68
CA ASP A 29 -27.00 17.27 39.66
C ASP A 29 -26.76 15.87 40.30
N GLN A 30 -27.49 15.56 41.37
CA GLN A 30 -27.34 14.28 42.09
C GLN A 30 -27.86 13.07 41.30
N GLU A 31 -28.67 13.26 40.24
CA GLU A 31 -29.21 12.14 39.45
C GLU A 31 -28.14 11.38 38.68
N GLN A 32 -27.01 12.02 38.35
CA GLN A 32 -25.87 11.41 37.64
C GLN A 32 -24.64 11.19 38.51
N GLY A 33 -24.74 11.45 39.84
CA GLY A 33 -23.62 11.27 40.78
C GLY A 33 -22.58 12.38 40.78
N TYR A 34 -22.75 13.45 39.96
CA TYR A 34 -21.84 14.59 39.95
C TYR A 34 -22.08 15.50 41.16
N SER A 35 -21.01 15.85 41.84
CA SER A 35 -21.04 16.72 43.04
C SER A 35 -20.23 18.00 42.88
N VAL A 36 -19.34 18.06 41.91
CA VAL A 36 -18.39 19.17 41.69
C VAL A 36 -18.34 19.54 40.21
N ALA A 37 -18.48 20.83 39.93
CA ALA A 37 -18.05 21.39 38.63
C ALA A 37 -16.62 21.90 38.74
N TRP A 38 -15.86 21.80 37.69
CA TRP A 38 -14.48 22.26 37.67
C TRP A 38 -14.15 22.98 36.37
N LYS A 39 -13.22 23.95 36.48
CA LYS A 39 -12.57 24.61 35.34
C LYS A 39 -11.07 24.58 35.58
N ALA A 40 -10.28 24.21 34.57
CA ALA A 40 -8.83 24.11 34.68
C ALA A 40 -8.13 24.81 33.52
N GLU A 41 -7.00 25.44 33.78
CA GLU A 41 -6.15 26.09 32.80
C GLU A 41 -4.67 25.93 33.22
N GLY A 42 -3.76 25.72 32.24
CA GLY A 42 -2.35 25.55 32.54
C GLY A 42 -1.53 25.03 31.38
N HIS A 43 -0.52 24.26 31.71
CA HIS A 43 0.39 23.64 30.72
C HIS A 43 0.61 22.16 31.06
N TYR A 44 0.72 21.36 30.01
CA TYR A 44 1.09 19.95 30.05
C TYR A 44 2.08 19.66 28.91
N ASN A 45 3.27 19.14 29.25
CA ASN A 45 4.31 18.77 28.28
C ASN A 45 4.53 19.87 27.20
N GLU A 46 4.83 21.09 27.63
CA GLU A 46 5.01 22.31 26.83
C GLU A 46 3.76 22.84 26.10
N GLY A 47 2.64 22.08 26.08
CA GLY A 47 1.38 22.47 25.46
C GLY A 47 0.43 23.18 26.42
N ALA A 48 -0.33 24.18 25.93
CA ALA A 48 -1.40 24.78 26.72
C ALA A 48 -2.54 23.78 26.92
N ILE A 49 -3.02 23.66 28.17
CA ILE A 49 -4.20 22.87 28.53
C ILE A 49 -5.27 23.78 29.12
N SER A 50 -6.50 23.56 28.70
CA SER A 50 -7.68 24.17 29.31
C SER A 50 -8.83 23.18 29.29
N GLY A 51 -9.75 23.30 30.24
CA GLY A 51 -10.92 22.43 30.25
C GLY A 51 -11.93 22.79 31.31
N THR A 52 -13.10 22.20 31.13
CA THR A 52 -14.22 22.29 32.07
C THR A 52 -14.87 20.93 32.19
N GLY A 53 -15.54 20.67 33.31
CA GLY A 53 -16.26 19.41 33.45
C GLY A 53 -16.97 19.30 34.79
N LYS A 54 -17.44 18.09 35.06
CA LYS A 54 -18.09 17.68 36.29
C LYS A 54 -17.42 16.42 36.82
N ALA A 55 -17.46 16.23 38.13
CA ALA A 55 -16.87 15.07 38.78
C ALA A 55 -17.69 14.65 40.02
N GLY A 56 -17.47 13.44 40.47
CA GLY A 56 -18.03 12.91 41.71
C GLY A 56 -17.56 13.65 42.94
N GLY A 57 -17.95 13.20 44.13
CA GLY A 57 -17.60 13.81 45.39
C GLY A 57 -16.11 13.68 45.70
N LEU A 58 -15.47 14.79 46.09
CA LEU A 58 -14.02 14.81 46.39
C LEU A 58 -13.60 13.91 47.57
N LEU A 59 -14.54 13.55 48.44
CA LEU A 59 -14.28 12.66 49.58
C LEU A 59 -13.95 11.22 49.13
N SER A 60 -14.49 10.79 48.02
CA SER A 60 -14.17 9.46 47.44
C SER A 60 -12.77 9.37 46.81
N LEU A 61 -12.04 10.50 46.71
CA LEU A 61 -10.65 10.51 46.25
C LEU A 61 -9.66 10.15 47.35
N GLN A 62 -10.10 10.11 48.64
CA GLN A 62 -9.22 9.73 49.75
C GLN A 62 -8.97 8.22 49.75
N GLN A 63 -7.72 7.79 49.90
CA GLN A 63 -7.31 6.38 49.87
C GLN A 63 -8.00 5.51 50.92
N ASP A 64 -8.36 6.08 52.05
CA ASP A 64 -9.04 5.39 53.15
C ASP A 64 -10.58 5.53 53.09
N SER A 65 -11.13 6.07 52.02
CA SER A 65 -12.56 6.19 51.84
C SER A 65 -13.20 4.81 51.63
N PRO A 66 -14.34 4.49 52.27
CA PRO A 66 -15.08 3.25 51.97
C PRO A 66 -15.57 3.19 50.52
N ASP A 67 -15.64 4.33 49.83
CA ASP A 67 -16.09 4.46 48.44
C ASP A 67 -14.93 4.48 47.43
N VAL A 68 -13.70 4.19 47.85
CA VAL A 68 -12.49 4.26 46.97
C VAL A 68 -12.60 3.31 45.76
N ASP A 69 -13.27 2.19 45.92
CA ASP A 69 -13.51 1.19 44.84
C ASP A 69 -14.82 1.41 44.07
N GLN A 70 -15.61 2.43 44.43
CA GLN A 70 -16.81 2.80 43.70
C GLN A 70 -16.47 3.53 42.41
N PRO A 71 -17.28 3.35 41.34
CA PRO A 71 -17.10 4.10 40.11
C PRO A 71 -17.25 5.61 40.36
N PHE A 72 -16.19 6.38 40.13
CA PHE A 72 -16.17 7.83 40.25
C PHE A 72 -16.58 8.47 38.93
N PRO A 73 -17.75 9.13 38.84
CA PRO A 73 -18.24 9.74 37.62
C PRO A 73 -17.37 10.95 37.26
N LEU A 74 -17.04 11.02 35.97
CA LEU A 74 -16.21 12.08 35.40
C LEU A 74 -16.77 12.49 34.02
N GLN A 75 -16.96 13.80 33.84
CA GLN A 75 -17.25 14.44 32.56
C GLN A 75 -16.22 15.54 32.34
N ALA A 76 -15.59 15.59 31.17
CA ALA A 76 -14.62 16.60 30.83
C ALA A 76 -14.68 17.01 29.36
N ASN A 77 -14.50 18.30 29.13
CA ASN A 77 -14.22 18.89 27.83
C ASN A 77 -12.85 19.54 27.95
N LEU A 78 -11.84 18.95 27.32
CA LEU A 78 -10.44 19.38 27.39
C LEU A 78 -9.96 19.88 26.04
N LYS A 79 -9.09 20.86 26.07
CA LYS A 79 -8.31 21.32 24.92
C LYS A 79 -6.84 21.27 25.29
N LEU A 80 -6.06 20.50 24.50
CA LEU A 80 -4.62 20.33 24.64
C LEU A 80 -3.96 20.71 23.32
N GLY A 81 -3.42 21.94 23.26
CA GLY A 81 -2.95 22.48 21.99
C GLY A 81 -4.05 22.50 20.93
N ASP A 82 -3.84 21.80 19.81
CA ASP A 82 -4.81 21.67 18.71
C ASP A 82 -5.73 20.43 18.85
N THR A 83 -5.55 19.64 19.92
CA THR A 83 -6.39 18.46 20.19
C THR A 83 -7.49 18.81 21.19
N SER A 84 -8.73 18.45 20.89
CA SER A 84 -9.86 18.51 21.80
C SER A 84 -10.32 17.11 22.19
N LEU A 85 -10.57 16.94 23.51
CA LEU A 85 -11.12 15.73 24.08
C LEU A 85 -12.46 16.04 24.73
N GLN A 86 -13.45 15.17 24.48
CA GLN A 86 -14.66 15.10 25.28
C GLN A 86 -14.74 13.70 25.85
N LEU A 87 -14.92 13.59 27.16
CA LEU A 87 -15.04 12.30 27.82
C LEU A 87 -16.17 12.34 28.84
N GLU A 88 -16.84 11.22 28.98
CA GLU A 88 -17.92 11.01 29.94
C GLU A 88 -17.98 9.53 30.35
N GLY A 89 -18.01 9.27 31.65
CA GLY A 89 -18.05 7.93 32.18
C GLY A 89 -17.56 7.83 33.60
N THR A 90 -16.87 6.75 33.94
CA THR A 90 -16.43 6.45 35.29
C THR A 90 -14.96 6.06 35.35
N VAL A 91 -14.33 6.37 36.51
CA VAL A 91 -12.97 5.95 36.84
C VAL A 91 -12.98 5.32 38.22
N VAL A 92 -12.35 4.15 38.39
CA VAL A 92 -12.14 3.53 39.69
C VAL A 92 -10.77 3.93 40.22
N ARG A 93 -10.66 4.29 41.49
CA ARG A 93 -9.46 4.83 42.11
C ARG A 93 -8.80 5.92 41.27
N PRO A 94 -9.43 7.12 41.12
CA PRO A 94 -8.99 8.13 40.15
C PRO A 94 -7.52 8.56 40.32
N THR A 95 -6.97 8.52 41.55
CA THR A 95 -5.57 8.82 41.83
C THR A 95 -4.58 7.78 41.30
N GLN A 96 -5.04 6.55 41.04
CA GLN A 96 -4.26 5.42 40.52
C GLN A 96 -4.70 4.99 39.11
N LEU A 97 -5.83 5.52 38.63
CA LEU A 97 -6.47 5.12 37.36
C LEU A 97 -6.66 3.60 37.26
N ALA A 98 -7.08 2.94 38.38
CA ALA A 98 -7.12 1.49 38.47
C ALA A 98 -8.04 0.84 37.41
N ALA A 99 -9.18 1.47 37.10
CA ALA A 99 -10.00 1.13 35.94
C ALA A 99 -10.66 2.39 35.37
N VAL A 100 -10.86 2.38 34.05
CA VAL A 100 -11.47 3.46 33.28
C VAL A 100 -12.55 2.87 32.37
N ASP A 101 -13.72 3.51 32.36
CA ASP A 101 -14.86 3.16 31.51
C ASP A 101 -15.51 4.46 31.02
N ILE A 102 -15.12 4.95 29.85
CA ILE A 102 -15.52 6.27 29.36
C ILE A 102 -15.88 6.25 27.87
N GLN A 103 -16.90 7.02 27.52
CA GLN A 103 -17.12 7.46 26.15
C GLN A 103 -16.11 8.57 25.83
N LEU A 104 -15.35 8.38 24.77
CA LEU A 104 -14.27 9.29 24.37
C LEU A 104 -14.50 9.82 22.96
N GLU A 105 -14.49 11.14 22.81
CA GLU A 105 -14.47 11.82 21.52
C GLU A 105 -13.18 12.62 21.39
N LEU A 106 -12.44 12.39 20.31
CA LEU A 106 -11.15 13.03 20.01
C LEU A 106 -11.24 13.78 18.67
N LYS A 107 -10.75 15.02 18.66
CA LYS A 107 -10.59 15.83 17.44
C LYS A 107 -9.24 16.51 17.47
N GLY A 108 -8.54 16.56 16.33
CA GLY A 108 -7.24 17.24 16.25
C GLY A 108 -6.78 17.45 14.83
N ALA A 109 -5.67 18.17 14.69
CA ALA A 109 -5.08 18.50 13.40
C ALA A 109 -4.35 17.30 12.79
N THR A 110 -3.73 16.44 13.61
CA THR A 110 -3.04 15.23 13.17
C THR A 110 -2.99 14.20 14.31
N LEU A 111 -3.04 12.92 13.99
CA LEU A 111 -2.90 11.84 14.97
C LEU A 111 -1.50 11.85 15.65
N ALA A 112 -0.49 12.40 15.01
CA ALA A 112 0.84 12.53 15.62
C ALA A 112 0.85 13.40 16.88
N ASP A 113 -0.08 14.34 17.03
CA ASP A 113 -0.20 15.20 18.21
C ASP A 113 -0.67 14.43 19.46
N LEU A 114 -1.12 13.18 19.29
CA LEU A 114 -1.46 12.28 20.41
C LEU A 114 -0.21 11.64 21.06
N ASN A 115 0.93 11.62 20.37
CA ASN A 115 2.16 11.02 20.89
C ASN A 115 2.63 11.69 22.20
N PRO A 116 2.80 13.02 22.27
CA PRO A 116 3.20 13.68 23.52
C PRO A 116 2.14 13.60 24.62
N LEU A 117 0.88 13.33 24.26
CA LEU A 117 -0.23 13.26 25.21
C LEU A 117 -0.40 11.86 25.82
N PHE A 118 -0.25 10.81 25.02
CA PHE A 118 -0.58 9.44 25.42
C PHE A 118 0.57 8.45 25.20
N GLY A 119 1.73 8.89 24.71
CA GLY A 119 2.87 8.01 24.40
C GLY A 119 2.66 7.09 23.18
N VAL A 120 1.55 7.25 22.44
CA VAL A 120 1.20 6.42 21.30
C VAL A 120 1.86 6.96 20.04
N ALA A 121 2.75 6.19 19.43
CA ALA A 121 3.46 6.59 18.21
C ALA A 121 2.56 6.47 16.98
N LEU A 122 1.76 7.50 16.72
CA LEU A 122 0.89 7.59 15.55
C LEU A 122 1.51 8.47 14.46
N PRO A 123 1.18 8.24 13.18
CA PRO A 123 1.74 9.00 12.07
C PRO A 123 1.12 10.40 11.95
N ASN A 124 1.80 11.29 11.23
CA ASN A 124 1.18 12.52 10.76
C ASN A 124 0.02 12.18 9.83
N THR A 125 -1.14 12.78 10.07
CA THR A 125 -2.36 12.58 9.26
C THR A 125 -3.00 13.92 8.94
N PRO A 126 -3.96 13.97 8.02
CA PRO A 126 -4.91 15.07 7.97
C PRO A 126 -5.73 15.19 9.27
N PRO A 127 -6.50 16.27 9.46
CA PRO A 127 -7.37 16.44 10.61
C PRO A 127 -8.25 15.20 10.84
N TYR A 128 -8.39 14.84 12.11
CA TYR A 128 -9.15 13.67 12.51
C TYR A 128 -10.26 14.00 13.51
N HIS A 129 -11.25 13.15 13.52
CA HIS A 129 -12.33 13.13 14.49
C HIS A 129 -12.73 11.67 14.72
N THR A 130 -12.71 11.21 15.96
CA THR A 130 -13.11 9.85 16.33
C THR A 130 -13.86 9.85 17.65
N LYS A 131 -14.83 8.95 17.76
CA LYS A 131 -15.54 8.66 19.01
C LYS A 131 -15.63 7.15 19.22
N GLY A 132 -15.61 6.73 20.46
CA GLY A 132 -15.68 5.32 20.83
C GLY A 132 -15.65 5.15 22.33
N HIS A 133 -15.64 3.92 22.80
CA HIS A 133 -15.65 3.55 24.20
C HIS A 133 -14.22 3.16 24.63
N LEU A 134 -13.63 3.88 25.56
CA LEU A 134 -12.32 3.59 26.13
C LEU A 134 -12.44 2.89 27.46
N ASN A 135 -11.96 1.65 27.51
CA ASN A 135 -11.81 0.86 28.72
C ASN A 135 -10.33 0.70 29.04
N GLY A 136 -9.96 0.86 30.30
CA GLY A 136 -8.61 0.65 30.77
C GLY A 136 -8.58 -0.06 32.10
N HIS A 137 -7.63 -0.99 32.29
CA HIS A 137 -7.29 -1.59 33.57
C HIS A 137 -5.78 -1.42 33.77
N LEU A 138 -5.42 -0.70 34.83
CA LEU A 138 -4.03 -0.34 35.16
C LEU A 138 -3.55 -1.01 36.44
N ALA A 139 -4.45 -1.78 37.10
CA ALA A 139 -4.11 -2.59 38.26
C ALA A 139 -3.63 -3.97 37.76
N ASP A 140 -2.54 -4.47 38.35
CA ASP A 140 -1.93 -5.77 38.10
C ASP A 140 -1.33 -5.94 36.70
N ASP A 141 -0.04 -5.84 36.55
CA ASP A 141 0.86 -6.27 35.43
C ASP A 141 0.32 -6.27 33.98
N GLN A 142 -0.96 -5.96 33.76
CA GLN A 142 -1.64 -5.91 32.49
C GLN A 142 -2.21 -4.52 32.20
N ASN A 143 -1.33 -3.57 31.94
CA ASN A 143 -1.75 -2.22 31.51
C ASN A 143 -2.29 -2.27 30.08
N VAL A 144 -3.59 -2.51 29.92
CA VAL A 144 -4.28 -2.58 28.63
C VAL A 144 -5.32 -1.46 28.53
N TRP A 145 -5.20 -0.68 27.46
CA TRP A 145 -6.20 0.30 27.06
C TRP A 145 -6.92 -0.21 25.82
N ARG A 146 -8.24 -0.40 25.91
CA ARG A 146 -9.08 -0.86 24.82
C ARG A 146 -9.97 0.27 24.33
N TYR A 147 -9.78 0.69 23.08
CA TYR A 147 -10.67 1.63 22.38
C TYR A 147 -11.57 0.83 21.46
N GLN A 148 -12.77 0.52 21.96
CA GLN A 148 -13.72 -0.36 21.27
C GLN A 148 -14.84 0.43 20.59
N ASP A 149 -15.39 -0.19 19.53
CA ASP A 149 -16.49 0.34 18.73
C ASP A 149 -16.26 1.79 18.27
N PHE A 150 -14.98 2.12 18.10
CA PHE A 150 -14.66 3.45 17.62
C PHE A 150 -15.13 3.65 16.18
N SER A 151 -15.58 4.86 15.90
CA SER A 151 -15.91 5.32 14.56
C SER A 151 -15.40 6.75 14.38
N GLY A 152 -14.93 7.07 13.19
CA GLY A 152 -14.39 8.41 12.94
C GLY A 152 -13.95 8.63 11.51
N LYS A 153 -13.29 9.77 11.32
CA LYS A 153 -12.72 10.19 10.05
C LYS A 153 -11.28 10.66 10.25
N VAL A 154 -10.46 10.42 9.23
CA VAL A 154 -9.13 11.00 9.08
C VAL A 154 -9.08 11.61 7.68
N GLY A 155 -9.04 12.94 7.60
CA GLY A 155 -9.26 13.65 6.35
C GLY A 155 -10.64 13.35 5.76
N SER A 156 -10.67 12.77 4.58
CA SER A 156 -11.91 12.34 3.88
C SER A 156 -12.19 10.85 4.02
N SER A 157 -11.34 10.11 4.74
CA SER A 157 -11.45 8.66 4.97
C SER A 157 -12.22 8.38 6.23
N ASP A 158 -13.07 7.35 6.22
CA ASP A 158 -13.70 6.82 7.41
C ASP A 158 -12.87 5.67 8.00
N LEU A 159 -12.90 5.55 9.32
CA LEU A 159 -12.28 4.45 10.05
C LEU A 159 -13.20 4.02 11.20
N SER A 160 -13.28 2.71 11.44
CA SER A 160 -13.99 2.13 12.59
C SER A 160 -13.32 0.84 13.02
N GLY A 161 -13.58 0.43 14.27
CA GLY A 161 -13.02 -0.84 14.76
C GLY A 161 -12.82 -0.89 16.25
N THR A 162 -11.89 -1.75 16.66
CA THR A 162 -11.43 -1.90 18.05
C THR A 162 -9.91 -1.99 18.05
N LEU A 163 -9.28 -1.27 18.97
CA LEU A 163 -7.85 -1.24 19.17
C LEU A 163 -7.53 -1.48 20.64
N ASP A 164 -6.60 -2.37 20.92
CA ASP A 164 -6.06 -2.66 22.24
C ASP A 164 -4.60 -2.19 22.29
N TYR A 165 -4.30 -1.28 23.18
CA TYR A 165 -2.96 -0.78 23.43
C TYR A 165 -2.42 -1.36 24.74
N HIS A 166 -1.39 -2.20 24.61
CA HIS A 166 -0.73 -2.86 25.72
C HIS A 166 0.54 -2.09 26.09
N VAL A 167 0.57 -1.54 27.29
CA VAL A 167 1.79 -0.90 27.85
C VAL A 167 2.70 -2.02 28.36
N ARG A 168 3.76 -2.32 27.62
CA ARG A 168 4.73 -3.36 27.94
C ARG A 168 6.16 -2.94 27.59
N GLU A 169 7.15 -3.56 28.25
CA GLU A 169 8.55 -3.45 27.90
C GLU A 169 8.97 -4.51 26.87
N PRO A 170 9.97 -4.29 26.00
CA PRO A 170 10.69 -3.03 25.80
C PRO A 170 9.94 -2.04 24.90
N ARG A 171 8.79 -2.41 24.34
CA ARG A 171 7.97 -1.57 23.47
C ARG A 171 6.48 -1.84 23.69
N PRO A 172 5.65 -0.79 23.69
CA PRO A 172 4.21 -0.96 23.69
C PRO A 172 3.74 -1.75 22.46
N PHE A 173 2.57 -2.35 22.57
CA PHE A 173 2.01 -3.22 21.55
C PHE A 173 0.56 -2.84 21.22
N LEU A 174 0.31 -2.50 19.97
CA LEU A 174 -1.00 -2.17 19.45
C LEU A 174 -1.60 -3.36 18.69
N THR A 175 -2.77 -3.84 19.14
CA THR A 175 -3.50 -4.90 18.44
C THR A 175 -4.90 -4.47 18.09
N GLY A 176 -5.53 -5.18 17.15
CA GLY A 176 -6.95 -4.97 16.89
C GLY A 176 -7.39 -5.17 15.45
N SER A 177 -8.57 -4.65 15.19
CA SER A 177 -9.17 -4.68 13.86
C SER A 177 -9.71 -3.31 13.47
N VAL A 178 -9.38 -2.89 12.25
CA VAL A 178 -9.79 -1.60 11.69
C VAL A 178 -10.47 -1.85 10.36
N GLN A 179 -11.56 -1.16 10.10
CA GLN A 179 -12.28 -1.22 8.84
C GLN A 179 -12.61 0.17 8.31
N SER A 180 -12.76 0.27 6.99
CA SER A 180 -13.11 1.50 6.28
C SER A 180 -14.06 1.19 5.12
N GLN A 181 -15.10 2.00 4.93
CA GLN A 181 -15.95 1.93 3.73
C GLN A 181 -15.30 2.68 2.57
N LEU A 182 -14.72 3.85 2.86
CA LEU A 182 -14.02 4.68 1.89
C LEU A 182 -12.72 5.22 2.48
N LEU A 183 -11.60 4.76 1.95
CA LEU A 183 -10.27 5.24 2.33
C LEU A 183 -9.63 5.95 1.14
N ARG A 184 -9.15 7.17 1.33
CA ARG A 184 -8.37 7.89 0.33
C ARG A 184 -6.89 7.77 0.61
N PHE A 185 -6.14 7.27 -0.34
CA PHE A 185 -4.70 7.02 -0.17
C PHE A 185 -3.91 8.27 0.24
N LYS A 186 -4.35 9.46 -0.21
CA LYS A 186 -3.77 10.74 0.19
C LYS A 186 -3.85 11.00 1.71
N ASP A 187 -4.85 10.44 2.38
CA ASP A 187 -5.03 10.58 3.82
C ASP A 187 -4.10 9.65 4.61
N LEU A 188 -3.53 8.64 3.94
CA LEU A 188 -2.53 7.70 4.46
C LEU A 188 -1.09 8.08 4.06
N GLY A 189 -0.89 9.12 3.27
CA GLY A 189 0.42 9.50 2.72
C GLY A 189 1.56 9.45 3.74
N PRO A 190 1.37 9.97 4.95
CA PRO A 190 2.38 9.91 6.01
C PRO A 190 2.68 8.51 6.56
N LEU A 191 1.73 7.56 6.46
CA LEU A 191 1.94 6.16 6.86
C LEU A 191 2.90 5.43 5.92
N VAL A 192 2.97 5.86 4.66
CA VAL A 192 3.78 5.24 3.59
C VAL A 192 5.11 5.97 3.39
N GLY A 193 5.48 6.90 4.25
CA GLY A 193 6.77 7.58 4.24
C GLY A 193 6.85 8.83 3.37
N VAL A 194 5.73 9.34 2.85
CA VAL A 194 5.69 10.63 2.14
C VAL A 194 5.39 11.74 3.15
N ASP A 195 6.41 12.31 3.76
CA ASP A 195 6.24 13.42 4.71
C ASP A 195 6.27 14.78 3.98
N LYS A 196 5.08 15.32 3.69
CA LYS A 196 4.94 16.64 3.06
C LYS A 196 5.51 17.80 3.90
N ARG A 197 5.82 17.59 5.18
CA ARG A 197 6.49 18.60 6.01
C ARG A 197 7.95 18.79 5.63
N GLU A 198 8.64 17.72 5.17
CA GLU A 198 9.99 17.83 4.63
C GLU A 198 9.99 18.53 3.27
N GLU A 199 8.99 18.28 2.41
CA GLU A 199 8.78 19.03 1.17
C GLU A 199 8.56 20.53 1.43
N ALA A 200 7.74 20.87 2.45
CA ALA A 200 7.46 22.27 2.81
C ALA A 200 8.69 22.99 3.40
N LYS A 201 9.64 22.25 4.00
CA LYS A 201 10.91 22.80 4.51
C LYS A 201 12.03 22.85 3.44
N GLY A 202 11.77 22.35 2.22
CA GLY A 202 12.76 22.34 1.14
C GLY A 202 13.87 21.29 1.33
N GLU A 203 13.73 20.36 2.26
CA GLU A 203 14.70 19.32 2.61
C GLU A 203 14.50 18.01 1.83
N ALA A 204 13.32 17.81 1.21
CA ALA A 204 13.07 16.63 0.39
C ALA A 204 13.86 16.70 -0.92
N PRO A 205 14.54 15.62 -1.34
CA PRO A 205 15.22 15.59 -2.62
C PRO A 205 14.19 15.76 -3.74
N LYS A 206 14.37 16.80 -4.58
CA LYS A 206 13.50 17.02 -5.73
C LYS A 206 13.57 15.80 -6.65
N GLN A 207 12.42 15.27 -7.06
CA GLN A 207 12.34 14.20 -8.05
C GLN A 207 13.12 14.62 -9.32
N PRO A 208 14.16 13.88 -9.74
CA PRO A 208 14.90 14.20 -10.95
C PRO A 208 13.99 14.17 -12.18
N ALA A 209 14.13 15.16 -13.07
CA ALA A 209 13.25 15.30 -14.23
C ALA A 209 13.29 14.08 -15.16
N ASN A 210 14.43 13.38 -15.20
CA ASN A 210 14.66 12.20 -16.02
C ASN A 210 14.28 10.86 -15.36
N LYS A 211 13.77 10.89 -14.10
CA LYS A 211 13.39 9.68 -13.37
C LYS A 211 11.86 9.58 -13.23
N ALA A 212 11.31 8.38 -13.53
CA ALA A 212 9.89 8.06 -13.37
C ALA A 212 9.60 7.46 -11.99
N ILE A 213 10.55 6.69 -11.43
CA ILE A 213 10.40 6.00 -10.15
C ILE A 213 10.71 6.97 -8.99
N PRO A 214 9.86 7.04 -7.94
CA PRO A 214 10.08 7.95 -6.81
C PRO A 214 11.41 7.70 -6.10
N VAL A 215 12.14 8.79 -5.83
CA VAL A 215 13.46 8.77 -5.14
C VAL A 215 13.36 9.11 -3.66
N ASP A 216 12.16 9.49 -3.16
CA ASP A 216 11.93 9.88 -1.78
C ASP A 216 12.23 8.73 -0.83
N LYS A 217 12.87 9.06 0.30
CA LYS A 217 13.24 8.07 1.31
C LYS A 217 12.02 7.56 2.06
N ILE A 218 12.01 6.25 2.34
CA ILE A 218 11.03 5.60 3.20
C ILE A 218 11.43 5.87 4.64
N ASN A 219 10.61 6.63 5.38
CA ASN A 219 10.88 6.94 6.77
C ASN A 219 10.53 5.76 7.69
N THR A 220 11.55 5.11 8.24
CA THR A 220 11.41 3.98 9.18
C THR A 220 11.71 4.35 10.64
N SER A 221 11.93 5.64 10.94
CA SER A 221 12.38 6.10 12.26
C SER A 221 11.38 5.79 13.39
N SER A 222 10.08 5.80 13.09
CA SER A 222 9.02 5.49 14.05
C SER A 222 8.77 3.99 14.24
N TRP A 223 9.28 3.11 13.37
CA TRP A 223 8.98 1.67 13.39
C TRP A 223 9.53 0.94 14.63
N GLY A 224 10.49 1.52 15.31
CA GLY A 224 11.06 0.94 16.52
C GLY A 224 10.41 1.41 17.83
N ARG A 225 9.42 2.31 17.77
CA ARG A 225 8.80 2.89 18.97
C ARG A 225 7.68 2.03 19.52
N MET A 226 7.03 1.21 18.70
CA MET A 226 5.86 0.40 19.05
C MET A 226 5.83 -0.84 18.15
N ASP A 227 5.38 -1.97 18.71
CA ASP A 227 5.00 -3.14 17.91
C ASP A 227 3.50 -3.08 17.57
N ALA A 228 3.07 -3.75 16.50
CA ALA A 228 1.67 -3.77 16.09
C ALA A 228 1.24 -5.10 15.47
N ASP A 229 -0.03 -5.46 15.64
CA ASP A 229 -0.71 -6.59 14.99
C ASP A 229 -2.16 -6.17 14.67
N ILE A 230 -2.37 -5.64 13.46
CA ILE A 230 -3.63 -5.02 13.05
C ILE A 230 -4.21 -5.75 11.84
N ARG A 231 -5.47 -6.18 11.94
CA ARG A 231 -6.25 -6.63 10.78
C ARG A 231 -7.01 -5.46 10.19
N PHE A 232 -6.77 -5.19 8.92
CA PHE A 232 -7.44 -4.11 8.20
C PHE A 232 -8.34 -4.66 7.09
N LYS A 233 -9.56 -4.10 6.97
CA LYS A 233 -10.48 -4.35 5.88
C LYS A 233 -10.98 -3.02 5.31
N GLY A 234 -10.76 -2.80 4.01
CA GLY A 234 -11.23 -1.62 3.30
C GLY A 234 -12.15 -2.00 2.14
N LYS A 235 -13.37 -1.47 2.10
CA LYS A 235 -14.29 -1.77 1.01
C LYS A 235 -13.86 -1.11 -0.28
N GLN A 236 -13.50 0.17 -0.21
CA GLN A 236 -13.02 0.95 -1.35
C GLN A 236 -11.83 1.82 -0.93
N ILE A 237 -10.72 1.70 -1.66
CA ILE A 237 -9.55 2.56 -1.47
C ILE A 237 -9.30 3.35 -2.76
N VAL A 238 -9.35 4.67 -2.66
CA VAL A 238 -9.16 5.59 -3.78
C VAL A 238 -7.73 6.12 -3.76
N ARG A 239 -6.89 5.61 -4.67
CA ARG A 239 -5.55 6.14 -4.93
C ARG A 239 -5.61 7.24 -6.00
N SER A 240 -6.31 6.97 -7.11
CA SER A 240 -6.67 7.91 -8.16
C SER A 240 -8.12 7.62 -8.54
N GLU A 241 -8.83 8.62 -9.07
CA GLU A 241 -10.25 8.46 -9.44
C GLU A 241 -10.47 7.35 -10.49
N ASN A 242 -9.44 7.04 -11.29
CA ASN A 242 -9.55 6.12 -12.43
C ASN A 242 -9.20 4.66 -12.09
N LEU A 243 -8.64 4.37 -10.91
CA LEU A 243 -8.26 3.00 -10.54
C LEU A 243 -8.47 2.76 -9.03
N PRO A 244 -9.72 2.64 -8.57
CA PRO A 244 -10.00 2.30 -7.18
C PRO A 244 -9.55 0.86 -6.88
N LEU A 245 -9.17 0.64 -5.63
CA LEU A 245 -8.93 -0.70 -5.09
C LEU A 245 -10.16 -1.11 -4.29
N ASP A 246 -10.65 -2.32 -4.54
CA ASP A 246 -11.85 -2.84 -3.90
C ASP A 246 -11.51 -3.99 -2.96
N ASN A 247 -12.26 -4.11 -1.86
CA ASN A 247 -12.18 -5.22 -0.92
C ASN A 247 -10.74 -5.51 -0.46
N VAL A 248 -10.06 -4.47 0.01
CA VAL A 248 -8.70 -4.58 0.55
C VAL A 248 -8.74 -5.30 1.89
N GLU A 249 -7.99 -6.36 2.00
CA GLU A 249 -7.77 -7.08 3.25
C GLU A 249 -6.28 -7.23 3.49
N THR A 250 -5.84 -6.89 4.70
CA THR A 250 -4.45 -7.10 5.09
C THR A 250 -4.30 -7.36 6.57
N HIS A 251 -3.28 -8.13 6.90
CA HIS A 251 -2.77 -8.31 8.24
C HIS A 251 -1.42 -7.59 8.34
N VAL A 252 -1.42 -6.48 9.05
CA VAL A 252 -0.25 -5.63 9.28
C VAL A 252 0.41 -6.06 10.58
N ARG A 253 1.64 -6.55 10.53
CA ARG A 253 2.47 -6.80 11.72
C ARG A 253 3.72 -5.94 11.67
N LEU A 254 3.99 -5.27 12.77
CA LEU A 254 5.23 -4.57 13.02
C LEU A 254 5.86 -5.16 14.28
N ASP A 255 7.01 -5.78 14.14
CA ASP A 255 7.76 -6.39 15.23
C ASP A 255 9.22 -5.93 15.16
N ASN A 256 9.62 -5.10 16.10
CA ASN A 256 10.99 -4.58 16.16
C ASN A 256 11.52 -4.13 14.79
N LYS A 257 10.86 -3.15 14.16
CA LYS A 257 11.18 -2.60 12.84
C LYS A 257 11.03 -3.57 11.66
N LEU A 258 10.48 -4.76 11.86
CA LEU A 258 10.09 -5.66 10.79
C LEU A 258 8.60 -5.46 10.49
N LEU A 259 8.29 -4.79 9.39
CA LEU A 259 6.92 -4.60 8.91
C LEU A 259 6.56 -5.72 7.93
N THR A 260 5.44 -6.40 8.18
CA THR A 260 4.90 -7.41 7.27
C THR A 260 3.44 -7.09 6.94
N LEU A 261 3.07 -7.26 5.67
CA LEU A 261 1.71 -7.22 5.15
C LEU A 261 1.44 -8.60 4.52
N LYS A 262 0.85 -9.52 5.28
CA LYS A 262 0.67 -10.92 4.86
C LYS A 262 -0.69 -11.49 5.29
N PRO A 263 -1.63 -11.72 4.36
CA PRO A 263 -1.61 -11.23 2.99
C PRO A 263 -1.98 -9.74 2.89
N LEU A 264 -1.63 -9.09 1.78
CA LEU A 264 -2.30 -7.90 1.30
C LEU A 264 -3.03 -8.29 0.01
N SER A 265 -4.36 -8.30 0.04
CA SER A 265 -5.23 -8.73 -1.05
C SER A 265 -6.24 -7.66 -1.39
N PHE A 266 -6.47 -7.42 -2.68
CA PHE A 266 -7.48 -6.45 -3.13
C PHE A 266 -7.93 -6.71 -4.56
N GLY A 267 -9.14 -6.24 -4.87
CA GLY A 267 -9.65 -6.13 -6.23
C GLY A 267 -9.09 -4.89 -6.91
N VAL A 268 -8.69 -5.01 -8.16
CA VAL A 268 -8.23 -3.92 -9.01
C VAL A 268 -8.47 -4.25 -10.47
N ALA A 269 -8.90 -3.28 -11.25
CA ALA A 269 -9.15 -3.45 -12.69
C ALA A 269 -10.04 -4.67 -13.04
N GLY A 270 -10.98 -5.04 -12.18
CA GLY A 270 -11.90 -6.18 -12.36
C GLY A 270 -11.29 -7.56 -12.10
N GLY A 271 -10.05 -7.64 -11.69
CA GLY A 271 -9.35 -8.83 -11.24
C GLY A 271 -8.93 -8.73 -9.78
N THR A 272 -7.98 -9.55 -9.36
CA THR A 272 -7.45 -9.58 -7.98
C THR A 272 -5.93 -9.51 -7.97
N LEU A 273 -5.39 -8.78 -7.00
CA LEU A 273 -3.97 -8.80 -6.65
C LEU A 273 -3.80 -9.28 -5.21
N ARG A 274 -2.97 -10.28 -5.03
CA ARG A 274 -2.56 -10.78 -3.71
C ARG A 274 -1.06 -10.63 -3.57
N THR A 275 -0.62 -10.04 -2.48
CA THR A 275 0.80 -9.84 -2.22
C THR A 275 1.17 -10.22 -0.80
N ASN A 276 2.41 -10.65 -0.60
CA ASN A 276 3.08 -10.74 0.69
C ASN A 276 4.26 -9.77 0.66
N ILE A 277 4.24 -8.79 1.53
CA ILE A 277 5.28 -7.76 1.62
C ILE A 277 5.96 -7.89 2.97
N GLU A 278 7.28 -7.88 2.95
CA GLU A 278 8.12 -7.85 4.14
C GLU A 278 9.16 -6.75 3.99
N LEU A 279 9.21 -5.83 4.96
CA LEU A 279 10.14 -4.71 5.00
C LEU A 279 10.90 -4.75 6.33
N ASN A 280 12.19 -5.07 6.29
CA ASN A 280 13.05 -5.18 7.46
C ASN A 280 13.91 -3.91 7.60
N GLY A 281 13.53 -3.06 8.55
CA GLY A 281 14.22 -1.80 8.89
C GLY A 281 15.14 -1.90 10.11
N ARG A 282 15.50 -3.11 10.55
CA ARG A 282 16.41 -3.30 11.70
C ARG A 282 17.80 -2.79 11.42
N GLU A 283 18.23 -2.89 10.17
CA GLU A 283 19.52 -2.41 9.68
C GLU A 283 19.33 -1.54 8.43
N ALA A 284 20.21 -0.59 8.23
CA ALA A 284 20.27 0.19 6.99
C ALA A 284 21.23 -0.48 5.98
N PRO A 285 20.89 -0.50 4.69
CA PRO A 285 19.65 -0.06 4.07
C PRO A 285 18.50 -1.04 4.32
N LEU A 286 17.25 -0.54 4.27
CA LEU A 286 16.01 -1.32 4.37
C LEU A 286 16.06 -2.52 3.43
N GLN A 287 15.72 -3.72 3.93
CA GLN A 287 15.60 -4.93 3.12
C GLN A 287 14.11 -5.18 2.83
N ALA A 288 13.78 -5.51 1.59
CA ALA A 288 12.41 -5.79 1.17
C ALA A 288 12.30 -7.15 0.48
N ARG A 289 11.19 -7.85 0.74
CA ARG A 289 10.74 -9.02 -0.01
C ARG A 289 9.31 -8.79 -0.48
N LEU A 290 9.05 -9.14 -1.72
CA LEU A 290 7.76 -9.06 -2.36
C LEU A 290 7.45 -10.38 -3.05
N GLU A 291 6.32 -10.98 -2.70
CA GLU A 291 5.66 -12.02 -3.48
C GLU A 291 4.31 -11.44 -3.95
N ALA A 292 4.05 -11.49 -5.24
CA ALA A 292 2.83 -10.93 -5.81
C ALA A 292 2.22 -11.90 -6.81
N THR A 293 0.90 -11.99 -6.79
CA THR A 293 0.11 -12.78 -7.73
C THR A 293 -1.08 -11.95 -8.20
N ALA A 294 -1.10 -11.63 -9.48
CA ALA A 294 -2.19 -10.95 -10.16
C ALA A 294 -3.02 -11.96 -10.97
N ARG A 295 -4.35 -11.88 -10.90
CA ARG A 295 -5.26 -12.75 -11.65
C ARG A 295 -6.37 -11.95 -12.29
N ALA A 296 -6.58 -12.22 -13.59
CA ALA A 296 -7.67 -11.69 -14.41
C ALA A 296 -7.80 -10.16 -14.40
N LEU A 297 -6.68 -9.41 -14.30
CA LEU A 297 -6.71 -7.96 -14.38
C LEU A 297 -7.09 -7.54 -15.81
N GLN A 298 -8.20 -6.82 -15.97
CA GLN A 298 -8.67 -6.36 -17.28
C GLN A 298 -7.76 -5.23 -17.79
N LEU A 299 -7.02 -5.48 -18.87
CA LEU A 299 -6.04 -4.55 -19.40
C LEU A 299 -6.68 -3.19 -19.78
N ARG A 300 -7.90 -3.20 -20.33
CA ARG A 300 -8.66 -1.97 -20.65
C ARG A 300 -8.87 -1.05 -19.44
N LYS A 301 -9.05 -1.61 -18.23
CA LYS A 301 -9.23 -0.83 -17.00
C LYS A 301 -7.92 -0.33 -16.40
N LEU A 302 -6.80 -0.94 -16.76
CA LEU A 302 -5.46 -0.49 -16.38
C LEU A 302 -5.00 0.70 -17.23
N LEU A 303 -5.51 0.84 -18.45
CA LEU A 303 -5.13 1.86 -19.41
C LEU A 303 -6.11 3.03 -19.36
N ARG A 304 -5.59 4.23 -19.17
CA ARG A 304 -6.41 5.46 -19.15
C ARG A 304 -7.04 5.69 -20.53
N GLY A 305 -8.32 6.09 -20.57
CA GLY A 305 -9.03 6.41 -21.80
C GLY A 305 -9.59 5.20 -22.58
N ALA A 306 -9.23 3.99 -22.19
CA ALA A 306 -9.73 2.77 -22.86
C ALA A 306 -11.11 2.30 -22.37
N GLU A 307 -11.67 2.93 -21.33
CA GLU A 307 -12.93 2.50 -20.70
C GLU A 307 -14.16 2.60 -21.61
N SER A 308 -14.16 3.58 -22.52
CA SER A 308 -15.25 3.80 -23.48
C SER A 308 -15.22 2.88 -24.69
N MET A 309 -14.19 2.07 -24.84
CA MET A 309 -14.00 1.23 -26.01
C MET A 309 -14.63 -0.15 -25.87
N ARG A 310 -15.33 -0.59 -26.93
CA ARG A 310 -15.94 -1.93 -26.99
C ARG A 310 -14.90 -3.05 -27.18
N ALA A 311 -13.66 -2.73 -27.52
CA ALA A 311 -12.61 -3.71 -27.77
C ALA A 311 -12.15 -4.39 -26.47
N SER A 312 -12.04 -5.70 -26.49
CA SER A 312 -11.49 -6.50 -25.37
C SER A 312 -9.97 -6.55 -25.50
N LEU A 313 -9.26 -5.87 -24.60
CA LEU A 313 -7.79 -5.91 -24.56
C LEU A 313 -7.20 -7.16 -23.89
N GLY A 314 -8.04 -8.13 -23.54
CA GLY A 314 -7.61 -9.30 -22.78
C GLY A 314 -7.43 -9.05 -21.28
N THR A 315 -6.97 -10.10 -20.59
CA THR A 315 -6.71 -10.07 -19.14
C THR A 315 -5.27 -10.40 -18.85
N VAL A 316 -4.72 -9.72 -17.83
CA VAL A 316 -3.35 -9.92 -17.34
C VAL A 316 -3.37 -10.86 -16.15
N ASN A 317 -2.54 -11.90 -16.21
CA ASN A 317 -2.15 -12.73 -15.07
C ASN A 317 -0.63 -12.57 -14.88
N ALA A 318 -0.18 -12.37 -13.63
CA ALA A 318 1.24 -12.17 -13.37
C ALA A 318 1.65 -12.74 -12.02
N GLU A 319 2.92 -13.08 -11.90
CA GLU A 319 3.57 -13.51 -10.67
C GLU A 319 4.92 -12.82 -10.56
N ALA A 320 5.25 -12.39 -9.35
CA ALA A 320 6.55 -11.80 -9.06
C ALA A 320 7.06 -12.29 -7.70
N SER A 321 8.35 -12.60 -7.63
CA SER A 321 9.04 -12.90 -6.39
C SER A 321 10.36 -12.15 -6.41
N LEU A 322 10.44 -11.09 -5.59
CA LEU A 322 11.57 -10.15 -5.61
C LEU A 322 12.11 -9.93 -4.20
N SER A 323 13.42 -9.84 -4.09
CA SER A 323 14.13 -9.35 -2.91
C SER A 323 14.98 -8.14 -3.27
N SER A 324 15.10 -7.17 -2.37
CA SER A 324 15.81 -5.93 -2.65
C SER A 324 16.33 -5.25 -1.38
N ARG A 325 17.17 -4.21 -1.57
CA ARG A 325 17.70 -3.37 -0.49
C ARG A 325 17.73 -1.91 -0.96
N GLY A 326 17.34 -0.97 -0.10
CA GLY A 326 17.37 0.45 -0.44
C GLY A 326 16.62 1.31 0.55
N GLU A 327 16.76 2.61 0.44
CA GLU A 327 16.09 3.59 1.30
C GLU A 327 14.94 4.30 0.59
N SER A 328 14.72 4.00 -0.71
CA SER A 328 13.64 4.58 -1.53
C SER A 328 13.08 3.54 -2.49
N PHE A 329 11.92 3.80 -3.08
CA PHE A 329 11.36 2.91 -4.12
C PHE A 329 12.30 2.73 -5.31
N SER A 330 12.97 3.81 -5.74
CA SER A 330 13.96 3.76 -6.83
C SER A 330 15.14 2.83 -6.47
N GLN A 331 15.66 2.92 -5.24
CA GLN A 331 16.75 2.05 -4.79
C GLN A 331 16.29 0.59 -4.61
N LEU A 332 15.09 0.37 -4.05
CA LEU A 332 14.54 -0.98 -3.90
C LEU A 332 14.36 -1.67 -5.25
N LEU A 333 13.77 -0.99 -6.24
CA LEU A 333 13.65 -1.54 -7.59
C LEU A 333 15.01 -1.71 -8.26
N GLY A 334 15.90 -0.71 -8.11
CA GLY A 334 17.24 -0.74 -8.69
C GLY A 334 18.19 -1.79 -8.13
N SER A 335 17.89 -2.36 -6.96
CA SER A 335 18.64 -3.45 -6.33
C SER A 335 17.91 -4.78 -6.35
N SER A 336 16.70 -4.83 -6.94
CA SER A 336 15.84 -6.01 -6.90
C SER A 336 16.46 -7.20 -7.61
N SER A 337 16.22 -8.41 -7.05
CA SER A 337 16.63 -9.68 -7.64
C SER A 337 15.54 -10.71 -7.44
N GLY A 338 15.32 -11.56 -8.44
CA GLY A 338 14.27 -12.58 -8.44
C GLY A 338 13.68 -12.84 -9.81
N GLU A 339 12.37 -13.10 -9.88
CA GLU A 339 11.65 -13.44 -11.10
C GLU A 339 10.36 -12.64 -11.23
N LEU A 340 10.00 -12.32 -12.47
CA LEU A 340 8.72 -11.74 -12.84
C LEU A 340 8.17 -12.45 -14.08
N LYS A 341 6.92 -12.92 -13.99
CA LYS A 341 6.22 -13.61 -15.09
C LYS A 341 4.88 -12.94 -15.33
N ALA A 342 4.51 -12.76 -16.57
CA ALA A 342 3.22 -12.19 -16.96
C ALA A 342 2.69 -12.84 -18.22
N VAL A 343 1.36 -12.99 -18.28
CA VAL A 343 0.64 -13.44 -19.46
C VAL A 343 -0.56 -12.53 -19.67
N VAL A 344 -0.73 -12.07 -20.91
CA VAL A 344 -1.94 -11.40 -21.37
C VAL A 344 -2.69 -12.39 -22.27
N THR A 345 -3.96 -12.61 -21.99
CA THR A 345 -4.83 -13.49 -22.79
C THR A 345 -5.40 -12.76 -23.98
N LYS A 346 -6.10 -13.50 -24.86
CA LYS A 346 -6.69 -13.02 -26.11
C LYS A 346 -7.40 -11.66 -25.99
N GLY A 347 -7.11 -10.77 -26.93
CA GLY A 347 -7.70 -9.44 -27.02
C GLY A 347 -7.52 -8.81 -28.40
N THR A 348 -7.95 -7.57 -28.55
CA THR A 348 -7.72 -6.75 -29.75
C THR A 348 -6.97 -5.48 -29.38
N ILE A 349 -6.01 -5.11 -30.18
CA ILE A 349 -5.21 -3.90 -30.03
C ILE A 349 -5.39 -3.05 -31.28
N SER A 350 -5.62 -1.75 -31.13
CA SER A 350 -5.63 -0.80 -32.22
C SER A 350 -4.75 0.41 -31.91
N HIS A 351 -4.26 1.06 -32.95
CA HIS A 351 -3.52 2.32 -32.85
C HIS A 351 -4.27 3.36 -31.98
N PHE A 352 -5.52 3.62 -32.32
CA PHE A 352 -6.37 4.57 -31.58
C PHE A 352 -6.47 4.24 -30.08
N LEU A 353 -6.49 2.96 -29.71
CA LEU A 353 -6.54 2.51 -28.34
C LEU A 353 -5.25 2.83 -27.57
N LEU A 354 -4.11 2.62 -28.20
CA LEU A 354 -2.79 2.87 -27.57
C LEU A 354 -2.54 4.36 -27.41
N GLU A 355 -2.98 5.17 -28.37
CA GLU A 355 -2.93 6.63 -28.30
C GLU A 355 -3.82 7.16 -27.16
N ALA A 356 -5.07 6.70 -27.08
CA ALA A 356 -6.01 7.07 -26.02
C ALA A 356 -5.52 6.66 -24.62
N ALA A 357 -4.76 5.58 -24.52
CA ALA A 357 -4.13 5.14 -23.29
C ALA A 357 -2.86 5.91 -22.93
N GLY A 358 -2.38 6.80 -23.81
CA GLY A 358 -1.13 7.54 -23.62
C GLY A 358 0.12 6.65 -23.72
N LEU A 359 0.03 5.52 -24.39
CA LEU A 359 1.12 4.56 -24.58
C LEU A 359 1.83 4.81 -25.93
N ASN A 360 2.36 6.00 -26.13
CA ASN A 360 2.98 6.42 -27.38
C ASN A 360 4.06 5.45 -27.91
N ILE A 361 4.77 4.77 -27.03
CA ILE A 361 5.79 3.79 -27.41
C ILE A 361 5.16 2.55 -28.04
N ALA A 362 4.18 1.97 -27.35
CA ALA A 362 3.48 0.78 -27.83
C ALA A 362 2.78 1.09 -29.14
N ASP A 363 2.22 2.28 -29.27
CA ASP A 363 1.62 2.79 -30.50
C ASP A 363 2.63 2.87 -31.64
N MET A 364 3.80 3.49 -31.45
CA MET A 364 4.86 3.54 -32.45
C MET A 364 5.34 2.15 -32.89
N ILE A 365 5.44 1.20 -31.98
CA ILE A 365 5.82 -0.18 -32.29
C ILE A 365 4.74 -0.84 -33.16
N ILE A 366 3.47 -0.74 -32.74
CA ILE A 366 2.35 -1.36 -33.46
C ILE A 366 2.20 -0.78 -34.86
N VAL A 367 2.22 0.56 -35.00
CA VAL A 367 2.12 1.22 -36.33
C VAL A 367 3.28 0.83 -37.24
N LYS A 368 4.49 0.73 -36.72
CA LYS A 368 5.67 0.30 -37.51
C LYS A 368 5.61 -1.17 -37.92
N LEU A 369 5.00 -2.04 -37.10
CA LEU A 369 4.90 -3.47 -37.38
C LEU A 369 3.69 -3.84 -38.26
N PHE A 370 2.53 -3.23 -38.02
CA PHE A 370 1.25 -3.68 -38.56
C PHE A 370 0.50 -2.59 -39.35
N GLY A 371 0.95 -1.34 -39.29
CA GLY A 371 0.21 -0.21 -39.86
C GLY A 371 -0.94 0.23 -38.93
N ASP A 372 -1.99 0.84 -39.52
CA ASP A 372 -3.12 1.44 -38.79
C ASP A 372 -4.34 0.50 -38.68
N GLU A 373 -4.11 -0.82 -38.70
CA GLU A 373 -5.16 -1.82 -38.63
C GLU A 373 -5.37 -2.35 -37.20
N GLN A 374 -6.58 -2.86 -36.92
CA GLN A 374 -6.84 -3.59 -35.68
C GLN A 374 -6.13 -4.94 -35.71
N ILE A 375 -5.42 -5.24 -34.63
CA ILE A 375 -4.66 -6.48 -34.49
C ILE A 375 -5.34 -7.35 -33.45
N VAL A 376 -5.59 -8.61 -33.79
CA VAL A 376 -6.01 -9.60 -32.80
C VAL A 376 -4.78 -10.16 -32.12
N LEU A 377 -4.68 -9.88 -30.82
CA LEU A 377 -3.71 -10.46 -29.91
C LEU A 377 -4.20 -11.84 -29.47
N ASN A 378 -3.51 -12.90 -29.82
CA ASN A 378 -3.78 -14.23 -29.29
C ASN A 378 -3.28 -14.36 -27.86
N CYS A 379 -2.05 -13.95 -27.60
CA CYS A 379 -1.46 -13.86 -26.26
C CYS A 379 -0.19 -13.00 -26.26
N LEU A 380 0.17 -12.53 -25.06
CA LEU A 380 1.51 -12.05 -24.75
C LEU A 380 2.02 -12.83 -23.54
N ALA A 381 3.23 -13.33 -23.58
CA ALA A 381 3.87 -14.00 -22.45
C ALA A 381 5.26 -13.43 -22.20
N ALA A 382 5.55 -13.10 -20.94
CA ALA A 382 6.82 -12.55 -20.52
C ALA A 382 7.36 -13.31 -19.31
N ASP A 383 8.64 -13.68 -19.34
CA ASP A 383 9.39 -14.29 -18.24
C ASP A 383 10.74 -13.54 -18.13
N PHE A 384 10.96 -12.91 -16.98
CA PHE A 384 12.14 -12.12 -16.69
C PHE A 384 12.91 -12.70 -15.51
N ASP A 385 14.22 -12.80 -15.66
CA ASP A 385 15.17 -12.93 -14.56
C ASP A 385 15.65 -11.53 -14.14
N VAL A 386 15.57 -11.23 -12.86
CA VAL A 386 15.94 -9.91 -12.34
C VAL A 386 17.16 -10.06 -11.45
N LYS A 387 18.25 -9.34 -11.76
CA LYS A 387 19.51 -9.34 -10.99
C LYS A 387 19.98 -7.92 -10.75
N ASN A 388 19.99 -7.49 -9.49
CA ASN A 388 20.43 -6.14 -9.10
C ASN A 388 19.75 -5.04 -9.96
N GLY A 389 18.43 -5.13 -10.12
CA GLY A 389 17.63 -4.18 -10.90
C GLY A 389 17.74 -4.32 -12.42
N LEU A 390 18.55 -5.25 -12.93
CA LEU A 390 18.60 -5.55 -14.36
C LEU A 390 17.64 -6.71 -14.64
N MET A 391 16.54 -6.42 -15.33
CA MET A 391 15.59 -7.40 -15.84
C MET A 391 16.10 -7.90 -17.20
N HIS A 392 16.38 -9.19 -17.29
CA HIS A 392 16.76 -9.88 -18.53
C HIS A 392 15.61 -10.73 -19.04
N THR A 393 15.28 -10.64 -20.31
CA THR A 393 14.23 -11.45 -20.92
C THR A 393 14.68 -12.90 -21.09
N LYS A 394 14.03 -13.85 -20.37
CA LYS A 394 14.18 -15.29 -20.65
C LYS A 394 13.27 -15.71 -21.80
N ALA A 395 12.07 -15.15 -21.83
CA ALA A 395 11.10 -15.26 -22.89
C ALA A 395 10.19 -14.03 -22.84
N PHE A 396 9.99 -13.38 -23.98
CA PHE A 396 9.03 -12.30 -24.10
C PHE A 396 8.47 -12.39 -25.52
N LYS A 397 7.30 -13.02 -25.63
CA LYS A 397 6.64 -13.33 -26.91
C LYS A 397 5.27 -12.66 -26.98
N LEU A 398 5.01 -12.05 -28.11
CA LEU A 398 3.70 -11.52 -28.48
C LEU A 398 3.21 -12.30 -29.69
N ASP A 399 2.09 -13.00 -29.54
CA ASP A 399 1.45 -13.78 -30.61
C ASP A 399 0.17 -13.09 -31.08
N THR A 400 0.10 -12.80 -32.38
CA THR A 400 -1.03 -12.15 -33.03
C THR A 400 -1.57 -13.06 -34.16
N GLU A 401 -2.67 -12.68 -34.81
CA GLU A 401 -3.17 -13.36 -36.02
C GLU A 401 -2.15 -13.28 -37.15
N ASP A 402 -1.41 -12.19 -37.28
CA ASP A 402 -0.53 -11.88 -38.38
C ASP A 402 0.92 -12.27 -38.19
N ALA A 403 1.39 -12.27 -36.95
CA ALA A 403 2.80 -12.47 -36.64
C ALA A 403 3.03 -12.98 -35.21
N THR A 404 4.13 -13.68 -35.03
CA THR A 404 4.77 -13.90 -33.73
C THR A 404 5.92 -12.92 -33.57
N ILE A 405 6.03 -12.29 -32.42
CA ILE A 405 7.05 -11.28 -32.14
C ILE A 405 7.86 -11.73 -30.93
N ASP A 406 9.14 -11.93 -31.14
CA ASP A 406 10.10 -12.16 -30.08
C ASP A 406 10.71 -10.84 -29.60
N ILE A 407 10.71 -10.62 -28.30
CA ILE A 407 11.30 -9.43 -27.68
C ILE A 407 12.43 -9.89 -26.76
N THR A 408 13.65 -9.44 -27.06
CA THR A 408 14.86 -9.80 -26.32
C THR A 408 15.57 -8.55 -25.80
N GLY A 409 16.36 -8.69 -24.76
CA GLY A 409 17.16 -7.57 -24.23
C GLY A 409 17.02 -7.36 -22.74
N ASN A 410 17.20 -6.12 -22.31
CA ASN A 410 17.30 -5.77 -20.91
C ASN A 410 16.47 -4.52 -20.56
N ILE A 411 15.93 -4.51 -19.35
CA ILE A 411 15.30 -3.34 -18.72
C ILE A 411 16.04 -3.07 -17.42
N ASN A 412 16.67 -1.90 -17.31
CA ASN A 412 17.44 -1.54 -16.10
C ASN A 412 16.61 -0.63 -15.21
N LEU A 413 16.13 -1.16 -14.08
CA LEU A 413 15.29 -0.45 -13.11
C LEU A 413 16.08 0.60 -12.30
N ALA A 414 17.40 0.44 -12.12
CA ALA A 414 18.23 1.39 -11.40
C ALA A 414 18.47 2.68 -12.20
N SER A 415 18.81 2.53 -13.48
CA SER A 415 19.03 3.65 -14.40
C SER A 415 17.77 4.07 -15.15
N GLU A 416 16.68 3.28 -15.05
CA GLU A 416 15.42 3.45 -15.79
C GLU A 416 15.63 3.46 -17.31
N LYS A 417 16.50 2.57 -17.81
CA LYS A 417 16.84 2.44 -19.23
C LYS A 417 16.25 1.19 -19.84
N LEU A 418 15.89 1.33 -21.10
CA LEU A 418 15.42 0.27 -22.00
C LEU A 418 16.52 -0.05 -23.02
N ASP A 419 16.71 -1.33 -23.31
CA ASP A 419 17.51 -1.84 -24.42
C ASP A 419 16.90 -3.16 -24.88
N LEU A 420 15.91 -3.05 -25.75
CA LEU A 420 15.11 -4.17 -26.24
C LEU A 420 15.19 -4.26 -27.76
N ASN A 421 15.28 -5.47 -28.28
CA ASN A 421 15.16 -5.78 -29.69
C ASN A 421 13.81 -6.51 -29.91
N ILE A 422 13.12 -6.17 -30.98
CA ILE A 422 11.80 -6.65 -31.35
C ILE A 422 11.91 -7.29 -32.72
N ASP A 423 11.79 -8.61 -32.77
CA ASP A 423 11.95 -9.41 -33.98
C ASP A 423 10.62 -10.03 -34.40
N PRO A 424 9.92 -9.49 -35.42
CA PRO A 424 8.65 -10.01 -35.90
C PRO A 424 8.86 -11.14 -36.92
N GLU A 425 8.15 -12.26 -36.73
CA GLU A 425 8.02 -13.35 -37.65
C GLU A 425 6.58 -13.42 -38.18
N ASN A 426 6.38 -13.29 -39.48
CA ASN A 426 5.04 -13.33 -40.08
C ASN A 426 4.50 -14.74 -40.19
N LYS A 427 3.22 -14.92 -39.87
CA LYS A 427 2.47 -16.18 -40.03
C LYS A 427 1.91 -16.39 -41.44
N SER A 428 1.71 -15.32 -42.22
CA SER A 428 1.16 -15.36 -43.56
C SER A 428 2.10 -14.80 -44.60
N LEU A 429 2.00 -15.31 -45.83
CA LEU A 429 2.67 -14.77 -47.00
C LEU A 429 2.09 -13.41 -47.34
N ARG A 430 2.83 -12.33 -47.09
CA ARG A 430 2.49 -10.98 -47.53
C ARG A 430 3.58 -10.43 -48.43
N ILE A 431 3.18 -10.06 -49.67
CA ILE A 431 4.06 -9.41 -50.62
C ILE A 431 4.20 -7.94 -50.20
N PHE A 432 5.44 -7.42 -50.15
CA PHE A 432 5.77 -6.04 -49.83
C PHE A 432 5.65 -5.58 -48.38
N THR A 433 5.68 -6.44 -47.39
CA THR A 433 5.87 -5.99 -46.00
C THR A 433 7.36 -5.95 -45.65
N LEU A 434 7.96 -4.77 -45.68
CA LEU A 434 9.29 -4.48 -45.10
C LEU A 434 9.18 -4.47 -43.55
N ARG A 435 8.93 -5.63 -42.96
CA ARG A 435 8.95 -5.78 -41.49
C ARG A 435 10.38 -5.96 -41.06
N THR A 436 10.92 -4.88 -40.56
CA THR A 436 12.30 -4.81 -40.09
C THR A 436 12.33 -4.98 -38.60
N PRO A 437 13.33 -5.69 -38.03
CA PRO A 437 13.56 -5.69 -36.59
C PRO A 437 13.60 -4.28 -36.04
N LEU A 438 12.89 -4.06 -34.93
CA LEU A 438 12.85 -2.78 -34.24
C LEU A 438 13.72 -2.85 -32.98
N TYR A 439 14.08 -1.68 -32.48
CA TYR A 439 14.66 -1.56 -31.15
C TYR A 439 13.85 -0.56 -30.29
N VAL A 440 13.89 -0.75 -28.97
CA VAL A 440 13.41 0.23 -27.98
C VAL A 440 14.59 0.54 -27.05
N ARG A 441 15.06 1.77 -27.08
CA ARG A 441 16.17 2.27 -26.27
C ARG A 441 15.77 3.53 -25.52
N GLY A 442 16.69 4.11 -24.74
CA GLY A 442 16.43 5.34 -24.01
C GLY A 442 16.00 5.11 -22.56
N THR A 443 15.18 6.02 -22.02
CA THR A 443 14.71 5.96 -20.63
C THR A 443 13.21 5.69 -20.56
N PHE A 444 12.70 5.36 -19.36
CA PHE A 444 11.25 5.17 -19.14
C PHE A 444 10.43 6.42 -19.47
N LYS A 445 11.03 7.61 -19.32
CA LYS A 445 10.36 8.89 -19.64
C LYS A 445 10.54 9.35 -21.08
N ASP A 446 11.66 8.95 -21.70
CA ASP A 446 12.04 9.35 -23.06
C ASP A 446 12.59 8.11 -23.80
N PRO A 447 11.69 7.21 -24.22
CA PRO A 447 12.05 6.03 -24.99
C PRO A 447 12.18 6.36 -26.48
N ASP A 448 13.19 5.78 -27.10
CA ASP A 448 13.47 5.85 -28.54
C ASP A 448 13.13 4.52 -29.22
N VAL A 449 12.27 4.57 -30.23
CA VAL A 449 11.85 3.41 -31.04
C VAL A 449 12.35 3.59 -32.47
N GLY A 450 13.29 2.75 -32.86
CA GLY A 450 13.88 2.79 -34.20
C GLY A 450 13.85 1.45 -34.92
N VAL A 451 14.33 1.46 -36.17
CA VAL A 451 14.49 0.29 -37.02
C VAL A 451 15.96 -0.06 -37.16
N HIS A 452 16.28 -1.35 -37.23
CA HIS A 452 17.63 -1.80 -37.57
C HIS A 452 17.84 -1.68 -39.10
N GLU A 453 18.66 -0.72 -39.53
CA GLU A 453 18.87 -0.41 -40.97
C GLU A 453 19.62 -1.51 -41.75
N GLY A 454 20.50 -2.26 -41.07
CA GLY A 454 21.31 -3.30 -41.72
C GLY A 454 20.54 -4.37 -42.47
N PRO A 455 19.48 -4.98 -41.90
CA PRO A 455 18.66 -5.96 -42.59
C PRO A 455 17.89 -5.41 -43.81
N ILE A 456 17.51 -4.13 -43.78
CA ILE A 456 16.82 -3.46 -44.92
C ILE A 456 17.80 -3.31 -46.06
N ALA A 457 19.00 -2.80 -45.83
CA ALA A 457 20.03 -2.60 -46.84
C ALA A 457 20.45 -3.93 -47.48
N ALA A 458 20.59 -5.00 -46.69
CA ALA A 458 20.91 -6.34 -47.20
C ALA A 458 19.78 -6.90 -48.10
N ARG A 459 18.52 -6.76 -47.73
CA ARG A 459 17.36 -7.21 -48.52
C ARG A 459 17.23 -6.40 -49.80
N ALA A 460 17.38 -5.09 -49.76
CA ALA A 460 17.36 -4.21 -50.91
C ALA A 460 18.52 -4.53 -51.88
N GLY A 461 19.73 -4.72 -51.37
CA GLY A 461 20.90 -5.12 -52.14
C GLY A 461 20.75 -6.47 -52.80
N ALA A 462 20.18 -7.47 -52.11
CA ALA A 462 19.87 -8.78 -52.68
C ALA A 462 18.79 -8.71 -53.77
N ALA A 463 17.74 -7.89 -53.56
CA ALA A 463 16.70 -7.68 -54.61
C ALA A 463 17.28 -7.06 -55.88
N VAL A 464 18.17 -6.07 -55.78
CA VAL A 464 18.86 -5.47 -56.91
C VAL A 464 19.79 -6.50 -57.59
N ALA A 465 20.58 -7.25 -56.82
CA ALA A 465 21.46 -8.28 -57.36
C ALA A 465 20.73 -9.37 -58.11
N LEU A 466 19.60 -9.88 -57.55
CA LEU A 466 18.75 -10.89 -58.20
C LEU A 466 18.03 -10.33 -59.43
N GLY A 467 17.60 -9.07 -59.41
CA GLY A 467 16.95 -8.41 -60.56
C GLY A 467 17.88 -8.20 -61.75
N VAL A 468 19.19 -8.11 -61.54
CA VAL A 468 20.21 -7.99 -62.59
C VAL A 468 20.58 -9.36 -63.21
N ILE A 469 20.52 -10.43 -62.40
CA ILE A 469 20.99 -11.76 -62.81
C ILE A 469 19.83 -12.63 -63.37
N ALA A 470 18.60 -12.38 -62.96
CA ALA A 470 17.44 -13.19 -63.27
C ALA A 470 16.26 -12.34 -63.79
N THR A 471 15.11 -12.92 -63.93
CA THR A 471 13.89 -12.20 -64.36
C THR A 471 13.46 -11.16 -63.32
N PRO A 472 12.68 -10.12 -63.69
CA PRO A 472 12.16 -9.12 -62.76
C PRO A 472 11.44 -9.70 -61.53
N LEU A 473 10.83 -10.87 -61.67
CA LEU A 473 10.19 -11.61 -60.57
C LEU A 473 11.18 -12.09 -59.50
N ALA A 474 12.41 -12.46 -59.90
CA ALA A 474 13.43 -12.91 -58.94
C ALA A 474 13.90 -11.79 -57.97
N ALA A 475 13.81 -10.54 -58.39
CA ALA A 475 14.10 -9.40 -57.52
C ALA A 475 13.11 -9.26 -56.36
N LEU A 476 11.93 -9.84 -56.43
CA LEU A 476 10.90 -9.80 -55.40
C LEU A 476 11.06 -10.91 -54.34
N ILE A 477 11.88 -11.94 -54.59
CA ILE A 477 12.05 -13.09 -53.68
C ILE A 477 12.56 -12.65 -52.30
N PRO A 478 13.56 -11.78 -52.18
CA PRO A 478 14.02 -11.30 -50.86
C PRO A 478 13.01 -10.43 -50.10
N LEU A 479 11.98 -9.95 -50.80
CA LEU A 479 10.91 -9.13 -50.20
C LEU A 479 9.70 -10.01 -49.78
N LEU A 480 9.69 -11.31 -50.16
CA LEU A 480 8.70 -12.25 -49.69
C LEU A 480 9.06 -12.71 -48.27
N ASN A 481 8.13 -12.56 -47.36
CA ASN A 481 8.22 -13.15 -46.05
C ASN A 481 7.36 -14.43 -46.04
N LEU A 482 8.03 -15.58 -45.95
CA LEU A 482 7.36 -16.89 -45.84
C LEU A 482 6.86 -17.03 -44.40
N GLY A 483 5.53 -17.05 -44.21
CA GLY A 483 4.91 -17.22 -42.90
C GLY A 483 5.30 -18.54 -42.23
N THR A 484 5.30 -18.54 -40.92
CA THR A 484 5.43 -19.73 -40.05
C THR A 484 4.06 -20.28 -39.70
N ASP A 485 3.99 -21.56 -39.32
CA ASP A 485 2.74 -22.26 -39.01
C ASP A 485 1.93 -21.63 -37.85
N ASP A 486 0.60 -21.89 -37.83
CA ASP A 486 -0.40 -21.42 -36.84
C ASP A 486 -0.19 -21.95 -35.40
N SER A 487 1.03 -22.14 -34.95
CA SER A 487 1.34 -22.63 -33.61
C SER A 487 1.11 -21.53 -32.57
N ASN A 488 0.35 -21.84 -31.52
CA ASN A 488 0.20 -20.94 -30.37
C ASN A 488 1.46 -20.99 -29.50
N GLU A 489 2.45 -20.14 -29.80
CA GLU A 489 3.76 -20.05 -29.15
C GLU A 489 3.68 -19.69 -27.66
N CYS A 490 2.58 -19.05 -27.22
CA CYS A 490 2.39 -18.72 -25.82
C CYS A 490 1.86 -19.89 -24.97
N ALA A 491 1.31 -20.95 -25.57
CA ALA A 491 0.67 -22.04 -24.82
C ALA A 491 1.59 -22.71 -23.77
N PRO A 492 2.87 -22.99 -24.03
CA PRO A 492 3.80 -23.53 -23.05
C PRO A 492 4.08 -22.55 -21.90
N LEU A 493 4.19 -21.24 -22.20
CA LEU A 493 4.44 -20.20 -21.23
C LEU A 493 3.18 -19.90 -20.39
N MET A 494 2.01 -19.92 -21.00
CA MET A 494 0.73 -19.81 -20.30
C MET A 494 0.54 -20.91 -19.27
N LYS A 495 0.90 -22.15 -19.54
CA LYS A 495 0.86 -23.26 -18.57
C LYS A 495 1.79 -23.02 -17.39
N LYS A 496 2.98 -22.44 -17.59
CA LYS A 496 3.92 -22.10 -16.52
C LYS A 496 3.41 -20.96 -15.63
N VAL A 497 2.77 -19.94 -16.21
CA VAL A 497 2.33 -18.73 -15.48
C VAL A 497 0.91 -18.88 -14.92
N SER A 498 0.00 -19.61 -15.59
CA SER A 498 -1.35 -19.86 -15.08
C SER A 498 -1.37 -20.79 -13.86
N GLY A 499 -0.19 -21.39 -13.54
CA GLY A 499 -0.02 -22.19 -12.34
C GLY A 499 -1.05 -23.32 -12.28
N GLU A 500 -0.78 -24.45 -12.92
CA GLU A 500 -1.06 -25.70 -12.24
C GLU A 500 -0.12 -25.75 -11.01
N THR A 501 -0.36 -24.91 -10.02
CA THR A 501 0.09 -25.16 -8.68
C THR A 501 -0.57 -26.45 -8.28
N LYS A 502 0.21 -27.55 -8.39
CA LYS A 502 -0.07 -28.80 -7.70
C LYS A 502 -0.60 -28.39 -6.32
N ALA A 503 -1.90 -28.62 -6.08
CA ALA A 503 -2.49 -28.37 -4.78
C ALA A 503 -1.53 -28.95 -3.73
N PRO A 504 -1.20 -28.23 -2.64
CA PRO A 504 -0.37 -28.82 -1.60
C PRO A 504 -1.01 -30.15 -1.24
N ALA A 505 -0.22 -31.22 -1.30
CA ALA A 505 -0.67 -32.54 -0.94
C ALA A 505 -1.38 -32.43 0.41
N PRO A 506 -2.58 -33.03 0.58
CA PRO A 506 -3.27 -32.98 1.86
C PRO A 506 -2.28 -33.45 2.92
N ALA A 507 -2.13 -32.64 3.98
CA ALA A 507 -1.26 -32.96 5.10
C ALA A 507 -1.57 -34.36 5.56
N ALA A 508 -0.53 -35.22 5.63
CA ALA A 508 -0.67 -36.56 6.14
C ALA A 508 -1.39 -36.50 7.50
N PRO A 509 -2.38 -37.40 7.76
CA PRO A 509 -3.10 -37.37 9.02
C PRO A 509 -2.09 -37.50 10.16
N THR A 510 -2.14 -36.57 11.10
CA THR A 510 -1.36 -36.59 12.34
C THR A 510 -1.60 -37.96 13.01
N PRO A 511 -0.57 -38.72 13.37
CA PRO A 511 -0.76 -39.99 14.07
C PRO A 511 -1.53 -39.73 15.37
N ALA A 512 -2.60 -40.50 15.57
CA ALA A 512 -3.43 -40.45 16.77
C ALA A 512 -2.54 -40.65 18.02
N ALA A 513 -2.75 -39.76 19.01
CA ALA A 513 -2.09 -39.88 20.31
C ALA A 513 -2.40 -41.25 20.92
N PRO A 514 -1.42 -41.93 21.57
CA PRO A 514 -1.65 -43.21 22.18
C PRO A 514 -2.64 -43.10 23.34
N GLU A 515 -3.61 -44.01 23.35
CA GLU A 515 -4.63 -44.14 24.40
C GLU A 515 -3.96 -44.38 25.76
N PRO A 516 -4.42 -43.72 26.84
CA PRO A 516 -3.84 -43.93 28.17
C PRO A 516 -4.13 -45.36 28.66
N ALA A 517 -3.08 -46.07 29.03
CA ALA A 517 -3.15 -47.41 29.59
C ALA A 517 -4.06 -47.46 30.83
N LYS A 518 -5.09 -48.30 30.77
CA LYS A 518 -5.93 -48.64 31.93
C LYS A 518 -5.06 -49.30 32.98
N ARG A 519 -4.89 -48.65 34.13
CA ARG A 519 -4.35 -49.28 35.34
C ARG A 519 -5.37 -50.29 35.86
N ARG A 520 -4.91 -51.52 36.05
CA ARG A 520 -5.55 -52.52 36.88
C ARG A 520 -5.22 -52.28 38.36
#